data_26e00eb95a3bdb3066739370e027e6e4
#
_entry.id   26e00eb95a3bdb3066739370e027e6e4
#
_cell.length_a   1.000
_cell.length_b   1.000
_cell.length_c   1.000
_cell.angle_alpha   90.00
_cell.angle_beta   90.00
_cell.angle_gamma   90.00
#
_symmetry.space_group_name_H-M   'P 1'
#
loop_
_entity.id
_entity.type
_entity.pdbx_description
1 polymer ?
#
loop_
_entity_poly.entity_id
_entity_poly.type
_entity_poly.pdbx_seq_one_letter_code
_entity_poly.pdbx_strand_id
1 'polypeptide(L)'
;MVMAGREGVDRASAPVTAVALIGLGEQMINALVKVPFSRPWSGASDPIRNTGASVSRAVLRSFLGFSTSLPIDEFRSVEAVLDQVCETVSAPVVWARHIRRTRGELGGVPGDWYRPPTDPAATILYFHGGGYVGTSPAMYALFVSDLVRATGCEVFVADYR
;
A
#
# COMPACT_ATOMS: atom_id res chain seq x y z
N MET A 1 18.32 4.79 -14.98
CA MET A 1 19.10 3.93 -14.06
C MET A 1 18.19 2.80 -13.63
N VAL A 2 18.55 1.59 -14.01
CA VAL A 2 17.72 0.37 -13.97
C VAL A 2 17.31 0.05 -12.54
N MET A 3 16.02 -0.31 -12.37
CA MET A 3 15.49 -0.87 -11.12
C MET A 3 16.20 -2.20 -10.81
N ALA A 4 17.29 -2.14 -10.07
CA ALA A 4 17.93 -3.32 -9.49
C ALA A 4 17.15 -3.66 -8.22
N GLY A 5 16.42 -4.76 -8.21
CA GLY A 5 15.84 -5.22 -6.95
C GLY A 5 14.85 -6.36 -7.00
N ARG A 6 14.25 -6.67 -8.14
CA ARG A 6 13.27 -7.76 -8.26
C ARG A 6 13.57 -8.74 -9.37
N GLU A 7 14.85 -8.93 -9.69
CA GLU A 7 15.29 -9.95 -10.64
C GLU A 7 15.21 -11.34 -9.99
N GLY A 8 14.44 -12.25 -10.59
CA GLY A 8 14.42 -13.67 -10.28
C GLY A 8 13.09 -14.26 -9.83
N VAL A 9 11.98 -13.53 -9.88
CA VAL A 9 10.66 -14.13 -9.65
C VAL A 9 9.93 -14.20 -10.99
N ASP A 10 9.58 -15.41 -11.40
CA ASP A 10 8.72 -15.63 -12.57
C ASP A 10 7.40 -14.88 -12.38
N ARG A 11 6.99 -14.17 -13.41
CA ARG A 11 5.71 -13.45 -13.46
C ARG A 11 4.77 -14.17 -14.40
N ALA A 12 3.50 -14.19 -14.02
CA ALA A 12 2.45 -14.69 -14.88
C ALA A 12 2.34 -13.86 -16.18
N SER A 13 1.78 -14.47 -17.22
CA SER A 13 1.53 -13.78 -18.49
C SER A 13 0.49 -12.66 -18.33
N ALA A 14 0.53 -11.66 -19.20
CA ALA A 14 -0.40 -10.54 -19.16
C ALA A 14 -1.89 -10.94 -19.17
N PRO A 15 -2.34 -11.93 -19.97
CA PRO A 15 -3.74 -12.40 -19.91
C PRO A 15 -4.12 -12.98 -18.55
N VAL A 16 -3.25 -13.78 -17.93
CA VAL A 16 -3.48 -14.37 -16.60
C VAL A 16 -3.56 -13.28 -15.55
N THR A 17 -2.65 -12.31 -15.59
CA THR A 17 -2.67 -11.15 -14.69
C THR A 17 -3.96 -10.33 -14.85
N ALA A 18 -4.45 -10.15 -16.07
CA ALA A 18 -5.70 -9.44 -16.32
C ALA A 18 -6.91 -10.17 -15.70
N VAL A 19 -6.98 -11.48 -15.86
CA VAL A 19 -8.05 -12.31 -15.26
C VAL A 19 -7.98 -12.21 -13.72
N ALA A 20 -6.81 -12.31 -13.14
CA ALA A 20 -6.62 -12.17 -11.70
C ALA A 20 -7.05 -10.79 -11.18
N LEU A 21 -6.73 -9.70 -11.89
CA LEU A 21 -7.16 -8.34 -11.54
C LEU A 21 -8.67 -8.16 -11.63
N ILE A 22 -9.33 -8.76 -12.64
CA ILE A 22 -10.79 -8.76 -12.74
C ILE A 22 -11.41 -9.48 -11.56
N GLY A 23 -10.89 -10.66 -11.18
CA GLY A 23 -11.34 -11.42 -10.02
C GLY A 23 -11.17 -10.66 -8.71
N LEU A 24 -10.05 -9.97 -8.53
CA LEU A 24 -9.83 -9.08 -7.37
C LEU A 24 -10.86 -7.93 -7.35
N GLY A 25 -11.08 -7.29 -8.50
CA GLY A 25 -12.06 -6.21 -8.63
C GLY A 25 -13.48 -6.67 -8.27
N GLU A 26 -13.90 -7.82 -8.76
CA GLU A 26 -15.20 -8.43 -8.42
C GLU A 26 -15.33 -8.70 -6.92
N GLN A 27 -14.32 -9.31 -6.30
CA GLN A 27 -14.34 -9.57 -4.86
C GLN A 27 -14.41 -8.28 -4.03
N MET A 28 -13.68 -7.24 -4.44
CA MET A 28 -13.71 -5.95 -3.77
C MET A 28 -15.09 -5.27 -3.89
N ILE A 29 -15.69 -5.27 -5.07
CA ILE A 29 -17.04 -4.74 -5.29
C ILE A 29 -18.05 -5.49 -4.42
N ASN A 30 -18.03 -6.81 -4.43
CA ASN A 30 -18.90 -7.64 -3.60
C ASN A 30 -18.72 -7.39 -2.10
N ALA A 31 -17.51 -7.12 -1.66
CA ALA A 31 -17.24 -6.77 -0.27
C ALA A 31 -17.78 -5.37 0.09
N LEU A 32 -17.58 -4.39 -0.79
CA LEU A 32 -18.04 -3.01 -0.57
C LEU A 32 -19.56 -2.89 -0.56
N VAL A 33 -20.27 -3.61 -1.44
CA VAL A 33 -21.74 -3.66 -1.47
C VAL A 33 -22.30 -4.20 -0.15
N LYS A 34 -21.59 -5.06 0.55
CA LYS A 34 -22.02 -5.60 1.85
C LYS A 34 -21.75 -4.67 3.04
N VAL A 35 -20.92 -3.64 2.88
CA VAL A 35 -20.58 -2.72 3.98
C VAL A 35 -21.80 -2.07 4.64
N PRO A 36 -22.79 -1.54 3.90
CA PRO A 36 -23.98 -0.93 4.51
C PRO A 36 -24.81 -1.89 5.36
N PHE A 37 -24.71 -3.20 5.06
CA PHE A 37 -25.45 -4.26 5.74
C PHE A 37 -24.62 -4.96 6.82
N SER A 38 -23.33 -4.59 6.96
CA SER A 38 -22.47 -5.14 8.00
C SER A 38 -22.80 -4.52 9.36
N ARG A 39 -22.66 -5.31 10.44
CA ARG A 39 -22.85 -4.76 11.79
C ARG A 39 -21.80 -3.67 12.03
N PRO A 40 -22.19 -2.50 12.56
CA PRO A 40 -21.26 -1.45 12.88
C PRO A 40 -20.22 -1.95 13.90
N TRP A 41 -19.01 -1.47 13.77
CA TRP A 41 -17.95 -1.73 14.73
C TRP A 41 -18.30 -1.07 16.07
N SER A 42 -18.20 -1.81 17.18
CA SER A 42 -18.64 -1.37 18.52
C SER A 42 -17.68 -0.36 19.21
N GLY A 43 -16.72 0.23 18.51
CA GLY A 43 -15.65 0.99 19.14
C GLY A 43 -15.69 2.52 19.02
N ALA A 44 -16.44 3.07 18.08
CA ALA A 44 -16.55 4.52 17.90
C ALA A 44 -18.01 4.93 17.66
N SER A 45 -18.41 6.04 18.27
CA SER A 45 -19.75 6.62 18.09
C SER A 45 -19.89 7.45 16.81
N ASP A 46 -18.77 7.72 16.10
CA ASP A 46 -18.77 8.50 14.87
C ASP A 46 -19.10 7.63 13.63
N PRO A 47 -20.25 7.88 12.96
CA PRO A 47 -20.68 7.10 11.80
C PRO A 47 -19.67 7.12 10.64
N ILE A 48 -18.99 8.25 10.43
CA ILE A 48 -18.01 8.41 9.34
C ILE A 48 -16.80 7.53 9.59
N ARG A 49 -16.26 7.56 10.81
CA ARG A 49 -15.13 6.70 11.20
C ARG A 49 -15.50 5.24 11.16
N ASN A 50 -16.70 4.88 11.60
CA ASN A 50 -17.20 3.50 11.55
C ASN A 50 -17.35 2.99 10.14
N THR A 51 -17.89 3.81 9.22
CA THR A 51 -18.00 3.47 7.81
C THR A 51 -16.62 3.32 7.18
N GLY A 52 -15.71 4.26 7.40
CA GLY A 52 -14.32 4.18 6.92
C GLY A 52 -13.61 2.92 7.40
N ALA A 53 -13.72 2.58 8.68
CA ALA A 53 -13.13 1.36 9.24
C ALA A 53 -13.75 0.09 8.64
N SER A 54 -15.05 0.10 8.35
CA SER A 54 -15.76 -1.04 7.74
C SER A 54 -15.33 -1.23 6.28
N VAL A 55 -15.21 -0.14 5.52
CA VAL A 55 -14.70 -0.16 4.14
C VAL A 55 -13.26 -0.68 4.12
N SER A 56 -12.36 -0.10 4.92
CA SER A 56 -10.96 -0.52 4.97
C SER A 56 -10.83 -2.00 5.32
N ARG A 57 -11.64 -2.47 6.26
CA ARG A 57 -11.64 -3.89 6.65
C ARG A 57 -12.16 -4.79 5.54
N ALA A 58 -13.22 -4.38 4.83
CA ALA A 58 -13.77 -5.13 3.71
C ALA A 58 -12.73 -5.26 2.59
N VAL A 59 -12.08 -4.16 2.23
CA VAL A 59 -11.00 -4.12 1.22
C VAL A 59 -9.83 -5.01 1.61
N LEU A 60 -9.32 -4.87 2.84
CA LEU A 60 -8.18 -5.67 3.33
C LEU A 60 -8.50 -7.18 3.35
N ARG A 61 -9.68 -7.56 3.82
CA ARG A 61 -10.10 -8.96 3.84
C ARG A 61 -10.20 -9.56 2.43
N SER A 62 -10.78 -8.79 1.50
CA SER A 62 -10.89 -9.23 0.11
C SER A 62 -9.53 -9.37 -0.54
N PHE A 63 -8.66 -8.39 -0.34
CA PHE A 63 -7.29 -8.44 -0.86
C PHE A 63 -6.52 -9.63 -0.29
N LEU A 64 -6.51 -9.81 1.03
CA LEU A 64 -5.80 -10.93 1.66
C LEU A 64 -6.37 -12.28 1.27
N GLY A 65 -7.71 -12.42 1.26
CA GLY A 65 -8.36 -13.67 0.85
C GLY A 65 -8.07 -14.02 -0.61
N PHE A 66 -8.07 -13.03 -1.50
CA PHE A 66 -7.72 -13.22 -2.90
C PHE A 66 -6.24 -13.56 -3.07
N SER A 67 -5.35 -12.81 -2.42
CA SER A 67 -3.90 -12.99 -2.53
C SER A 67 -3.45 -14.37 -2.08
N THR A 68 -4.07 -14.93 -1.03
CA THR A 68 -3.75 -16.27 -0.53
C THR A 68 -4.31 -17.39 -1.39
N SER A 69 -5.21 -17.11 -2.33
CA SER A 69 -5.78 -18.10 -3.26
C SER A 69 -5.02 -18.21 -4.59
N LEU A 70 -4.09 -17.29 -4.85
CA LEU A 70 -3.32 -17.24 -6.10
C LEU A 70 -2.00 -18.03 -5.99
N PRO A 71 -1.52 -18.61 -7.09
CA PRO A 71 -0.13 -18.99 -7.26
C PRO A 71 0.80 -17.77 -7.07
N ILE A 72 2.01 -17.99 -6.61
CA ILE A 72 2.92 -16.90 -6.23
C ILE A 72 3.32 -15.99 -7.40
N ASP A 73 3.46 -16.54 -8.58
CA ASP A 73 3.77 -15.82 -9.81
C ASP A 73 2.61 -14.91 -10.26
N GLU A 74 1.37 -15.39 -10.14
CA GLU A 74 0.17 -14.59 -10.39
C GLU A 74 0.03 -13.47 -9.36
N PHE A 75 0.21 -13.79 -8.08
CA PHE A 75 0.20 -12.80 -7.01
C PHE A 75 1.23 -11.70 -7.24
N ARG A 76 2.47 -12.05 -7.59
CA ARG A 76 3.55 -11.09 -7.89
C ARG A 76 3.23 -10.19 -9.08
N SER A 77 2.52 -10.71 -10.06
CA SER A 77 2.09 -9.95 -11.23
C SER A 77 0.99 -8.95 -10.88
N VAL A 78 0.00 -9.37 -10.08
CA VAL A 78 -1.05 -8.48 -9.55
C VAL A 78 -0.44 -7.41 -8.64
N GLU A 79 0.47 -7.79 -7.75
CA GLU A 79 1.18 -6.87 -6.87
C GLU A 79 1.90 -5.76 -7.65
N ALA A 80 2.60 -6.11 -8.72
CA ALA A 80 3.33 -5.13 -9.53
C ALA A 80 2.39 -4.10 -10.20
N VAL A 81 1.19 -4.51 -10.61
CA VAL A 81 0.19 -3.60 -11.15
C VAL A 81 -0.38 -2.70 -10.06
N LEU A 82 -0.71 -3.27 -8.90
CA LEU A 82 -1.22 -2.49 -7.76
C LEU A 82 -0.18 -1.49 -7.26
N ASP A 83 1.09 -1.86 -7.24
CA ASP A 83 2.19 -0.97 -6.90
C ASP A 83 2.24 0.24 -7.83
N GLN A 84 2.15 0.02 -9.14
CA GLN A 84 2.11 1.09 -10.14
C GLN A 84 0.88 1.99 -9.98
N VAL A 85 -0.27 1.41 -9.66
CA VAL A 85 -1.50 2.18 -9.40
C VAL A 85 -1.35 3.01 -8.14
N CYS A 86 -0.86 2.43 -7.05
CA CYS A 86 -0.62 3.14 -5.80
C CYS A 86 0.39 4.28 -5.97
N GLU A 87 1.47 4.05 -6.72
CA GLU A 87 2.44 5.10 -7.07
C GLU A 87 1.78 6.27 -7.78
N THR A 88 0.98 5.96 -8.82
CA THR A 88 0.31 6.99 -9.63
C THR A 88 -0.72 7.79 -8.83
N VAL A 89 -1.51 7.11 -8.00
CA VAL A 89 -2.59 7.75 -7.21
C VAL A 89 -2.03 8.51 -6.01
N SER A 90 -0.98 8.00 -5.37
CA SER A 90 -0.43 8.63 -4.17
C SER A 90 0.44 9.85 -4.46
N ALA A 91 1.13 9.89 -5.59
CA ALA A 91 2.07 10.96 -5.93
C ALA A 91 1.46 12.37 -5.85
N PRO A 92 0.30 12.67 -6.48
CA PRO A 92 -0.30 14.01 -6.38
C PRO A 92 -0.74 14.35 -4.95
N VAL A 93 -1.17 13.37 -4.15
CA VAL A 93 -1.59 13.59 -2.76
C VAL A 93 -0.39 13.91 -1.88
N VAL A 94 0.71 13.16 -2.02
CA VAL A 94 1.97 13.40 -1.30
C VAL A 94 2.52 14.79 -1.65
N TRP A 95 2.49 15.15 -2.94
CA TRP A 95 2.90 16.46 -3.41
C TRP A 95 2.01 17.59 -2.85
N ALA A 96 0.69 17.44 -2.88
CA ALA A 96 -0.25 18.43 -2.33
C ALA A 96 -0.11 18.62 -0.81
N ARG A 97 0.48 17.67 -0.12
CA ARG A 97 0.83 17.75 1.31
C ARG A 97 2.19 18.41 1.57
N HIS A 98 2.87 18.90 0.52
CA HIS A 98 4.21 19.48 0.57
C HIS A 98 5.28 18.52 1.13
N ILE A 99 5.08 17.23 0.99
CA ILE A 99 6.03 16.21 1.41
C ILE A 99 6.93 15.86 0.23
N ARG A 100 8.23 15.94 0.45
CA ARG A 100 9.23 15.55 -0.55
C ARG A 100 9.51 14.05 -0.41
N ARG A 101 9.06 13.27 -1.39
CA ARG A 101 9.43 11.86 -1.51
C ARG A 101 10.62 11.70 -2.44
N THR A 102 11.62 10.93 -2.02
CA THR A 102 12.81 10.62 -2.81
C THR A 102 13.25 9.18 -2.59
N ARG A 103 13.60 8.49 -3.67
CA ARG A 103 14.24 7.17 -3.57
C ARG A 103 15.64 7.32 -3.00
N GLY A 104 16.06 6.36 -2.16
CA GLY A 104 17.39 6.34 -1.54
C GLY A 104 17.67 5.03 -0.84
N GLU A 105 18.67 5.05 0.03
CA GLU A 105 19.02 3.90 0.86
C GLU A 105 19.33 4.35 2.30
N LEU A 106 19.23 3.43 3.23
CA LEU A 106 19.65 3.59 4.60
C LEU A 106 20.35 2.30 5.06
N GLY A 107 21.61 2.41 5.41
CA GLY A 107 22.41 1.24 5.81
C GLY A 107 22.53 0.16 4.73
N GLY A 108 22.52 0.53 3.45
CA GLY A 108 22.56 -0.39 2.32
C GLY A 108 21.19 -1.01 1.96
N VAL A 109 20.12 -0.67 2.68
CA VAL A 109 18.77 -1.10 2.36
C VAL A 109 18.09 -0.03 1.50
N PRO A 110 17.60 -0.38 0.30
CA PRO A 110 16.86 0.56 -0.55
C PRO A 110 15.52 0.93 0.09
N GLY A 111 15.00 2.12 -0.25
CA GLY A 111 13.71 2.56 0.28
C GLY A 111 13.35 3.95 -0.20
N ASP A 112 12.29 4.48 0.39
CA ASP A 112 11.78 5.81 0.10
C ASP A 112 11.85 6.71 1.32
N TRP A 113 12.41 7.89 1.13
CA TRP A 113 12.41 8.97 2.10
C TRP A 113 11.18 9.86 1.90
N TYR A 114 10.47 10.14 2.99
CA TYR A 114 9.40 11.12 3.03
C TYR A 114 9.79 12.22 4.01
N ARG A 115 9.99 13.45 3.50
CA ARG A 115 10.47 14.57 4.30
C ARG A 115 9.45 15.69 4.38
N PRO A 116 9.22 16.24 5.59
CA PRO A 116 8.39 17.43 5.75
C PRO A 116 9.02 18.65 5.06
N PRO A 117 8.25 19.74 4.85
CA PRO A 117 8.78 20.97 4.26
C PRO A 117 9.70 21.75 5.21
N THR A 118 9.64 21.46 6.50
CA THR A 118 10.49 22.04 7.56
C THR A 118 11.58 21.08 7.96
N ASP A 119 12.55 21.54 8.75
CA ASP A 119 13.54 20.64 9.34
C ASP A 119 12.85 19.55 10.18
N PRO A 120 13.17 18.28 9.96
CA PRO A 120 12.50 17.18 10.62
C PRO A 120 12.85 17.13 12.12
N ALA A 121 11.85 16.86 12.95
CA ALA A 121 12.03 16.73 14.40
C ALA A 121 12.86 15.48 14.76
N ALA A 122 12.74 14.41 13.97
CA ALA A 122 13.46 13.14 14.11
C ALA A 122 13.30 12.31 12.85
N THR A 123 13.96 11.16 12.81
CA THR A 123 13.83 10.16 11.73
C THR A 123 13.07 8.94 12.23
N ILE A 124 12.04 8.53 11.50
CA ILE A 124 11.29 7.29 11.74
C ILE A 124 11.72 6.27 10.69
N LEU A 125 12.16 5.10 11.14
CA LEU A 125 12.35 3.95 10.28
C LEU A 125 11.06 3.14 10.25
N TYR A 126 10.44 3.03 9.07
CA TYR A 126 9.16 2.37 8.90
C TYR A 126 9.31 1.05 8.11
N PHE A 127 8.88 -0.03 8.73
CA PHE A 127 8.77 -1.33 8.09
C PHE A 127 7.32 -1.60 7.73
N HIS A 128 7.02 -1.67 6.43
CA HIS A 128 5.67 -1.92 5.96
C HIS A 128 5.21 -3.37 6.25
N GLY A 129 3.91 -3.58 6.35
CA GLY A 129 3.32 -4.91 6.46
C GLY A 129 3.30 -5.62 5.09
N GLY A 130 2.79 -6.85 5.06
CA GLY A 130 2.63 -7.65 3.83
C GLY A 130 2.93 -9.13 4.02
N GLY A 131 3.13 -9.58 5.27
CA GLY A 131 3.36 -10.99 5.61
C GLY A 131 4.63 -11.57 4.99
N TYR A 132 5.62 -10.74 4.66
CA TYR A 132 6.84 -11.08 3.92
C TYR A 132 6.60 -11.67 2.52
N VAL A 133 5.39 -11.61 2.02
CA VAL A 133 4.99 -12.16 0.71
C VAL A 133 4.82 -11.06 -0.32
N GLY A 134 4.36 -9.88 0.10
CA GLY A 134 4.01 -8.80 -0.79
C GLY A 134 3.99 -7.43 -0.13
N THR A 135 3.52 -6.47 -0.88
CA THR A 135 3.48 -5.02 -0.63
C THR A 135 4.82 -4.30 -0.85
N SER A 136 4.73 -3.00 -0.99
CA SER A 136 5.86 -2.12 -1.31
C SER A 136 5.73 -0.78 -0.60
N PRO A 137 6.79 0.04 -0.54
CA PRO A 137 6.72 1.41 -0.03
C PRO A 137 5.63 2.26 -0.69
N ALA A 138 5.33 2.07 -1.98
CA ALA A 138 4.33 2.85 -2.70
C ALA A 138 2.91 2.61 -2.17
N MET A 139 2.58 1.39 -1.78
CA MET A 139 1.26 1.05 -1.22
C MET A 139 1.01 1.73 0.14
N TYR A 140 2.06 2.13 0.84
CA TYR A 140 1.98 2.84 2.12
C TYR A 140 2.16 4.35 2.01
N ALA A 141 2.37 4.89 0.81
CA ALA A 141 2.71 6.29 0.59
C ALA A 141 1.72 7.29 1.24
N LEU A 142 0.41 7.01 1.15
CA LEU A 142 -0.61 7.86 1.77
C LEU A 142 -0.53 7.82 3.29
N PHE A 143 -0.42 6.64 3.88
CA PHE A 143 -0.28 6.47 5.34
C PHE A 143 1.00 7.14 5.85
N VAL A 144 2.13 6.90 5.18
CA VAL A 144 3.41 7.50 5.56
C VAL A 144 3.37 9.02 5.45
N SER A 145 2.71 9.56 4.44
CA SER A 145 2.55 11.01 4.32
C SER A 145 1.69 11.61 5.44
N ASP A 146 0.68 10.89 5.94
CA ASP A 146 -0.06 11.31 7.13
C ASP A 146 0.79 11.21 8.40
N LEU A 147 1.63 10.19 8.52
CA LEU A 147 2.56 10.03 9.63
C LEU A 147 3.56 11.20 9.69
N VAL A 148 4.17 11.58 8.55
CA VAL A 148 5.06 12.75 8.44
C VAL A 148 4.35 14.03 8.91
N ARG A 149 3.12 14.26 8.43
CA ARG A 149 2.34 15.44 8.82
C ARG A 149 1.98 15.47 10.30
N ALA A 150 1.64 14.32 10.87
CA ALA A 150 1.22 14.23 12.27
C ALA A 150 2.39 14.38 13.25
N THR A 151 3.60 13.97 12.85
CA THR A 151 4.76 13.92 13.75
C THR A 151 5.79 15.02 13.48
N GLY A 152 5.82 15.60 12.27
CA GLY A 152 6.91 16.48 11.85
C GLY A 152 8.25 15.77 11.64
N CYS A 153 8.26 14.44 11.68
CA CYS A 153 9.46 13.64 11.44
C CYS A 153 9.64 13.34 9.97
N GLU A 154 10.88 13.12 9.54
CA GLU A 154 11.10 12.42 8.28
C GLU A 154 10.90 10.92 8.48
N VAL A 155 10.49 10.22 7.41
CA VAL A 155 10.25 8.78 7.47
C VAL A 155 11.02 8.10 6.36
N PHE A 156 11.80 7.08 6.70
CA PHE A 156 12.37 6.15 5.75
C PHE A 156 11.54 4.88 5.70
N VAL A 157 10.99 4.57 4.54
CA VAL A 157 10.24 3.33 4.30
C VAL A 157 11.14 2.35 3.60
N ALA A 158 11.54 1.30 4.32
CA ALA A 158 12.44 0.28 3.78
C ALA A 158 11.75 -0.56 2.70
N ASP A 159 12.42 -0.77 1.56
CA ASP A 159 12.01 -1.68 0.50
C ASP A 159 12.74 -3.02 0.71
N TYR A 160 12.20 -3.80 1.65
CA TYR A 160 12.78 -5.09 2.05
C TYR A 160 11.99 -6.26 1.42
N ARG A 161 12.59 -7.43 1.44
CA ARG A 161 12.01 -8.69 0.95
C ARG A 161 11.48 -9.54 2.10
#